data_d496c36b9ed1d33fa760422d7a09d249
#
_entry.id   d496c36b9ed1d33fa760422d7a09d249
#
_cell.length_a   1.000
_cell.length_b   1.000
_cell.length_c   1.000
_cell.angle_alpha   90.00
_cell.angle_beta   90.00
_cell.angle_gamma   90.00
#
_symmetry.space_group_name_H-M   'P 1'
#
loop_
_entity.id
_entity.type
_entity.pdbx_description
1 polymer ?
#
loop_
_entity_poly.entity_id
_entity_poly.type
_entity_poly.pdbx_seq_one_letter_code
_entity_poly.pdbx_strand_id
1 'polypeptide(L)'
;MFDKSIVWNITTAILLIVSTFTFPSLSMLSNEQQIRPAYALAESGCITYDATTLTVTVSCKSPVSLTDIYEELGGAENKALYKDPDNNNGVWLLNANVTIQSGSTLNIDSKDTKWLKIVADGKTLAYGVHVLGSLSIDSVKLTSWNPGTNDYVQSYGSRETSGKIVHVGAPRPYIRVERLGTGTTNITNSEIAYLGYEGGWGTGTSGIHYQSAGDGSVIRNNDIHHLYFGFYSVGVGGMIIENNKVHDMGHYGIDPHTGTHDMVIRNNTVYGNNGTAIICSLDCYKILIEKIVVYNNTGAGIAFSRNMTQSIARDNHLHDQSRAILVSQSHNNEIYNNSISNSNPGITLLNASSANKIYRNSIINSTNATSIKTGAHGNILYLNTIVLNNTITARAIVFDNDSKSLDNTFRDNRIINTTKT
;
A
#
# COMPACT_ATOMS: atom_id res chain seq x y z
N MET A 1 -53.27 21.71 33.42
CA MET A 1 -54.30 20.74 32.98
C MET A 1 -53.57 19.50 32.54
N PHE A 2 -53.57 18.48 33.39
CA PHE A 2 -53.82 17.05 33.20
C PHE A 2 -53.09 16.39 32.01
N ASP A 3 -52.51 15.20 32.05
CA ASP A 3 -52.42 14.17 33.10
C ASP A 3 -51.39 13.09 32.72
N LYS A 4 -50.67 12.56 33.66
CA LYS A 4 -50.27 11.19 34.03
C LYS A 4 -50.07 10.09 32.97
N SER A 5 -48.87 9.56 32.92
CA SER A 5 -48.38 8.24 33.43
C SER A 5 -49.13 6.97 32.98
N ILE A 6 -48.36 6.00 32.48
CA ILE A 6 -48.51 4.58 32.87
C ILE A 6 -47.17 3.86 32.66
N VAL A 7 -46.67 3.35 33.78
CA VAL A 7 -45.56 2.37 33.91
C VAL A 7 -46.16 0.98 33.84
N TRP A 8 -45.60 0.07 33.06
CA TRP A 8 -45.86 -1.37 33.21
C TRP A 8 -44.58 -2.12 33.46
N ASN A 9 -44.46 -2.61 34.69
CA ASN A 9 -43.50 -3.67 35.11
C ASN A 9 -44.11 -5.02 34.73
N ILE A 10 -43.32 -5.87 34.06
CA ILE A 10 -43.61 -7.30 33.96
C ILE A 10 -42.40 -8.06 34.48
N THR A 11 -42.56 -8.58 35.68
CA THR A 11 -41.64 -9.57 36.31
C THR A 11 -42.11 -10.95 35.86
N THR A 12 -41.27 -11.69 35.14
CA THR A 12 -41.56 -13.11 34.85
C THR A 12 -40.53 -13.98 35.55
N ALA A 13 -41.03 -14.78 36.49
CA ALA A 13 -40.31 -15.79 37.23
C ALA A 13 -40.01 -16.99 36.33
N ILE A 14 -38.73 -17.42 36.29
CA ILE A 14 -38.32 -18.68 35.67
C ILE A 14 -38.22 -19.75 36.74
N LEU A 15 -39.04 -20.77 36.61
CA LEU A 15 -39.06 -21.98 37.46
C LEU A 15 -37.93 -22.91 36.95
N LEU A 16 -36.96 -23.21 37.84
CA LEU A 16 -35.95 -24.25 37.61
C LEU A 16 -36.53 -25.62 37.93
N ILE A 17 -36.64 -26.50 36.93
CA ILE A 17 -36.86 -27.92 37.13
C ILE A 17 -35.50 -28.63 36.94
N VAL A 18 -34.94 -29.15 38.03
CA VAL A 18 -33.75 -29.99 38.02
C VAL A 18 -34.23 -31.42 37.93
N SER A 19 -34.01 -32.07 36.78
CA SER A 19 -34.15 -33.52 36.63
C SER A 19 -32.76 -34.16 36.57
N THR A 20 -32.46 -34.97 37.60
CA THR A 20 -31.25 -35.78 37.68
C THR A 20 -31.40 -37.01 36.76
N PHE A 21 -30.61 -37.07 35.70
CA PHE A 21 -30.39 -38.30 34.92
C PHE A 21 -28.97 -38.80 35.18
N THR A 22 -28.87 -39.98 35.79
CA THR A 22 -27.63 -40.77 35.92
C THR A 22 -27.36 -41.49 34.58
N PHE A 23 -26.23 -41.21 33.94
CA PHE A 23 -25.73 -41.98 32.80
C PHE A 23 -24.62 -42.94 33.21
N PRO A 24 -24.59 -44.17 32.68
CA PRO A 24 -23.52 -45.12 32.94
C PRO A 24 -22.25 -44.72 32.18
N SER A 25 -21.11 -44.90 32.80
CA SER A 25 -19.77 -44.68 32.26
C SER A 25 -19.50 -45.63 31.05
N LEU A 26 -19.43 -45.08 29.85
CA LEU A 26 -18.85 -45.74 28.70
C LEU A 26 -17.44 -45.16 28.49
N SER A 27 -16.41 -45.99 28.63
CA SER A 27 -15.05 -45.72 28.26
C SER A 27 -14.98 -45.59 26.73
N MET A 28 -14.83 -44.35 26.23
CA MET A 28 -14.53 -44.13 24.79
C MET A 28 -13.02 -43.96 24.63
N LEU A 29 -12.47 -44.82 23.83
CA LEU A 29 -11.16 -44.70 23.20
C LEU A 29 -11.10 -43.35 22.42
N SER A 30 -10.10 -42.52 22.77
CA SER A 30 -9.83 -41.26 22.10
C SER A 30 -9.25 -41.52 20.71
N ASN A 31 -10.10 -41.49 19.68
CA ASN A 31 -9.68 -41.18 18.31
C ASN A 31 -9.97 -39.69 18.12
N GLU A 32 -9.00 -38.81 18.41
CA GLU A 32 -8.99 -37.45 17.91
C GLU A 32 -8.69 -37.47 16.39
N GLN A 33 -9.69 -37.76 15.61
CA GLN A 33 -9.71 -37.26 14.24
C GLN A 33 -10.06 -35.77 14.35
N GLN A 34 -9.05 -34.91 14.20
CA GLN A 34 -9.27 -33.49 13.91
C GLN A 34 -10.23 -33.40 12.73
N ILE A 35 -11.44 -32.90 13.00
CA ILE A 35 -12.38 -32.52 11.95
C ILE A 35 -11.77 -31.31 11.24
N ARG A 36 -11.04 -31.55 10.15
CA ARG A 36 -10.68 -30.49 9.20
C ARG A 36 -12.00 -29.95 8.65
N PRO A 37 -12.23 -28.62 8.61
CA PRO A 37 -13.36 -28.11 7.85
C PRO A 37 -13.20 -28.62 6.42
N ALA A 38 -14.25 -29.23 5.89
CA ALA A 38 -14.27 -29.75 4.53
C ALA A 38 -14.11 -28.55 3.55
N TYR A 39 -12.88 -28.29 3.12
CA TYR A 39 -12.69 -27.57 1.88
C TYR A 39 -13.23 -28.49 0.78
N ALA A 40 -14.09 -27.97 -0.07
CA ALA A 40 -14.44 -28.68 -1.28
C ALA A 40 -13.12 -29.00 -1.99
N LEU A 41 -12.88 -30.30 -2.28
CA LEU A 41 -11.71 -30.73 -3.04
C LEU A 41 -11.67 -29.88 -4.31
N ALA A 42 -10.50 -29.30 -4.62
CA ALA A 42 -10.32 -28.56 -5.87
C ALA A 42 -10.75 -29.45 -7.04
N GLU A 43 -11.43 -28.87 -8.03
CA GLU A 43 -11.78 -29.62 -9.27
C GLU A 43 -10.48 -30.13 -9.88
N SER A 44 -10.32 -31.46 -10.00
CA SER A 44 -9.14 -32.08 -10.60
C SER A 44 -8.84 -31.49 -11.98
N GLY A 45 -7.57 -31.09 -12.22
CA GLY A 45 -7.12 -30.54 -13.49
C GLY A 45 -7.35 -29.04 -13.66
N CYS A 46 -7.82 -28.31 -12.62
CA CYS A 46 -7.95 -26.83 -12.67
C CYS A 46 -6.65 -26.10 -12.29
N ILE A 47 -5.65 -26.81 -11.77
CA ILE A 47 -4.30 -26.32 -11.52
C ILE A 47 -3.36 -27.06 -12.49
N THR A 48 -2.63 -26.31 -13.30
CA THR A 48 -1.72 -26.88 -14.29
C THR A 48 -0.34 -26.23 -14.21
N TYR A 49 0.70 -26.94 -14.61
CA TYR A 49 2.06 -26.42 -14.71
C TYR A 49 2.61 -26.61 -16.12
N ASP A 50 3.02 -25.52 -16.74
CA ASP A 50 3.74 -25.53 -18.00
C ASP A 50 5.24 -25.37 -17.74
N ALA A 51 5.97 -26.45 -17.96
CA ALA A 51 7.43 -26.47 -17.78
C ALA A 51 8.21 -25.66 -18.83
N THR A 52 7.57 -25.28 -19.95
CA THR A 52 8.21 -24.46 -20.99
C THR A 52 8.21 -23.00 -20.60
N THR A 53 7.11 -22.52 -20.04
CA THR A 53 6.95 -21.14 -19.57
C THR A 53 7.23 -20.99 -18.08
N LEU A 54 7.50 -22.08 -17.38
CA LEU A 54 7.64 -22.14 -15.91
C LEU A 54 6.47 -21.46 -15.21
N THR A 55 5.23 -21.81 -15.59
CA THR A 55 4.04 -21.13 -15.12
C THR A 55 3.02 -22.12 -14.54
N VAL A 56 2.64 -21.87 -13.29
CA VAL A 56 1.48 -22.50 -12.66
C VAL A 56 0.25 -21.66 -12.99
N THR A 57 -0.78 -22.31 -13.53
CA THR A 57 -2.06 -21.67 -13.84
C THR A 57 -3.14 -22.20 -12.89
N VAL A 58 -3.82 -21.27 -12.21
CA VAL A 58 -4.97 -21.55 -11.33
C VAL A 58 -6.24 -21.12 -12.04
N SER A 59 -7.12 -22.08 -12.38
CA SER A 59 -8.40 -21.85 -13.06
C SER A 59 -9.59 -22.47 -12.33
N CYS A 60 -9.44 -22.78 -11.05
CA CYS A 60 -10.44 -23.39 -10.19
C CYS A 60 -11.59 -22.44 -9.88
N LYS A 61 -12.82 -22.95 -9.80
CA LYS A 61 -13.99 -22.20 -9.37
C LYS A 61 -14.03 -21.97 -7.86
N SER A 62 -13.54 -22.96 -7.11
CA SER A 62 -13.38 -22.83 -5.65
C SER A 62 -12.05 -22.19 -5.33
N PRO A 63 -11.95 -21.41 -4.25
CA PRO A 63 -10.67 -20.89 -3.77
C PRO A 63 -9.67 -22.01 -3.47
N VAL A 64 -8.41 -21.80 -3.83
CA VAL A 64 -7.32 -22.74 -3.60
C VAL A 64 -6.23 -22.13 -2.73
N SER A 65 -5.48 -22.98 -2.02
CA SER A 65 -4.33 -22.65 -1.20
C SER A 65 -3.01 -23.07 -1.87
N LEU A 66 -1.87 -22.79 -1.24
CA LEU A 66 -0.58 -23.31 -1.70
C LEU A 66 -0.50 -24.84 -1.53
N THR A 67 -1.15 -25.38 -0.50
CA THR A 67 -1.24 -26.82 -0.29
C THR A 67 -1.98 -27.50 -1.45
N ASP A 68 -3.10 -26.92 -1.91
CA ASP A 68 -3.86 -27.47 -3.05
C ASP A 68 -3.01 -27.45 -4.34
N ILE A 69 -2.26 -26.36 -4.58
CA ILE A 69 -1.32 -26.28 -5.72
C ILE A 69 -0.24 -27.38 -5.61
N TYR A 70 0.33 -27.53 -4.42
CA TYR A 70 1.37 -28.53 -4.19
C TYR A 70 0.88 -29.95 -4.41
N GLU A 71 -0.27 -30.30 -3.89
CA GLU A 71 -0.86 -31.66 -4.01
C GLU A 71 -1.26 -31.98 -5.45
N GLU A 72 -1.94 -31.05 -6.14
CA GLU A 72 -2.40 -31.25 -7.53
C GLU A 72 -1.20 -31.37 -8.51
N LEU A 73 -0.09 -30.71 -8.24
CA LEU A 73 1.11 -30.79 -9.08
C LEU A 73 2.04 -31.97 -8.75
N GLY A 74 1.60 -32.94 -7.94
CA GLY A 74 2.35 -34.17 -7.64
C GLY A 74 3.18 -34.13 -6.35
N GLY A 75 2.90 -33.19 -5.45
CA GLY A 75 3.51 -33.16 -4.12
C GLY A 75 5.03 -32.98 -4.15
N ALA A 76 5.78 -33.89 -3.53
CA ALA A 76 7.24 -33.80 -3.41
C ALA A 76 8.01 -33.91 -4.74
N GLU A 77 7.40 -34.42 -5.79
CA GLU A 77 8.01 -34.52 -7.13
C GLU A 77 7.89 -33.21 -7.92
N ASN A 78 7.04 -32.30 -7.45
CA ASN A 78 6.80 -31.01 -8.06
C ASN A 78 8.00 -30.06 -7.86
N LYS A 79 8.42 -29.37 -8.93
CA LYS A 79 9.52 -28.42 -8.92
C LYS A 79 9.08 -26.96 -8.98
N ALA A 80 7.80 -26.70 -9.20
CA ALA A 80 7.24 -25.36 -9.32
C ALA A 80 6.95 -24.73 -7.96
N LEU A 81 6.37 -25.52 -7.04
CA LEU A 81 6.09 -25.12 -5.66
C LEU A 81 6.45 -26.27 -4.72
N TYR A 82 7.33 -26.07 -3.79
CA TYR A 82 7.78 -27.11 -2.85
C TYR A 82 7.99 -26.55 -1.45
N LYS A 83 7.94 -27.44 -0.47
CA LYS A 83 8.22 -27.10 0.93
C LYS A 83 9.71 -26.82 1.12
N ASP A 84 10.05 -25.82 1.90
CA ASP A 84 11.43 -25.50 2.23
C ASP A 84 12.10 -26.74 2.88
N PRO A 85 13.19 -27.27 2.32
CA PRO A 85 13.85 -28.46 2.85
C PRO A 85 14.42 -28.26 4.27
N ASP A 86 14.80 -27.03 4.62
CA ASP A 86 15.36 -26.69 5.92
C ASP A 86 14.26 -26.36 6.95
N ASN A 87 13.07 -25.97 6.50
CA ASN A 87 11.95 -25.61 7.34
C ASN A 87 10.61 -25.85 6.65
N ASN A 88 10.16 -27.08 6.64
CA ASN A 88 8.91 -27.47 5.95
C ASN A 88 7.60 -27.09 6.68
N ASN A 89 7.69 -26.47 7.86
CA ASN A 89 6.51 -26.10 8.64
C ASN A 89 5.89 -24.76 8.15
N GLY A 90 5.15 -24.84 7.04
CA GLY A 90 4.47 -23.68 6.43
C GLY A 90 5.43 -22.72 5.70
N VAL A 91 6.64 -23.16 5.35
CA VAL A 91 7.55 -22.39 4.51
C VAL A 91 7.61 -23.00 3.12
N TRP A 92 7.31 -22.20 2.11
CA TRP A 92 7.22 -22.59 0.72
C TRP A 92 8.24 -21.87 -0.14
N LEU A 93 8.77 -22.60 -1.14
CA LEU A 93 9.55 -22.03 -2.24
C LEU A 93 8.74 -22.11 -3.53
N LEU A 94 8.46 -20.95 -4.11
CA LEU A 94 7.81 -20.83 -5.42
C LEU A 94 8.88 -20.59 -6.48
N ASN A 95 9.07 -21.60 -7.34
CA ASN A 95 10.07 -21.61 -8.41
C ASN A 95 9.39 -21.57 -9.79
N ALA A 96 8.30 -20.81 -9.91
CA ALA A 96 7.52 -20.61 -11.11
C ALA A 96 6.74 -19.32 -11.05
N ASN A 97 6.30 -18.83 -12.22
CA ASN A 97 5.24 -17.84 -12.26
C ASN A 97 3.92 -18.47 -11.79
N VAL A 98 3.05 -17.65 -11.21
CA VAL A 98 1.68 -18.06 -10.90
C VAL A 98 0.72 -17.15 -11.66
N THR A 99 -0.19 -17.73 -12.42
CA THR A 99 -1.28 -17.00 -13.09
C THR A 99 -2.61 -17.41 -12.50
N ILE A 100 -3.32 -16.49 -11.87
CA ILE A 100 -4.65 -16.69 -11.31
C ILE A 100 -5.65 -16.20 -12.37
N GLN A 101 -6.37 -17.12 -12.98
CA GLN A 101 -7.32 -16.83 -14.07
C GLN A 101 -8.56 -16.08 -13.54
N SER A 102 -9.23 -15.33 -14.42
CA SER A 102 -10.50 -14.67 -14.10
C SER A 102 -11.52 -15.67 -13.55
N GLY A 103 -12.18 -15.31 -12.45
CA GLY A 103 -13.11 -16.18 -11.73
C GLY A 103 -12.48 -17.14 -10.73
N SER A 104 -11.14 -17.23 -10.68
CA SER A 104 -10.42 -18.06 -9.71
C SER A 104 -9.91 -17.24 -8.54
N THR A 105 -9.68 -17.89 -7.40
CA THR A 105 -9.14 -17.26 -6.20
C THR A 105 -7.98 -18.08 -5.64
N LEU A 106 -6.85 -17.43 -5.40
CA LEU A 106 -5.74 -17.98 -4.62
C LEU A 106 -5.71 -17.36 -3.23
N ASN A 107 -5.74 -18.20 -2.20
CA ASN A 107 -5.55 -17.82 -0.81
C ASN A 107 -4.15 -18.24 -0.34
N ILE A 108 -3.39 -17.28 0.16
CA ILE A 108 -2.09 -17.49 0.81
C ILE A 108 -2.26 -17.01 2.24
N ASP A 109 -2.59 -17.90 3.16
CA ASP A 109 -2.90 -17.53 4.54
C ASP A 109 -2.19 -18.41 5.57
N SER A 110 -2.23 -17.97 6.83
CA SER A 110 -1.52 -18.61 7.94
C SER A 110 -2.01 -20.02 8.29
N LYS A 111 -3.04 -20.55 7.64
CA LYS A 111 -3.50 -21.93 7.84
C LYS A 111 -2.51 -22.95 7.32
N ASP A 112 -1.87 -22.65 6.19
CA ASP A 112 -0.87 -23.54 5.57
C ASP A 112 0.47 -22.84 5.27
N THR A 113 0.52 -21.51 5.36
CA THR A 113 1.66 -20.71 4.94
C THR A 113 2.10 -19.77 6.06
N LYS A 114 3.34 -19.88 6.51
CA LYS A 114 4.01 -18.88 7.35
C LYS A 114 4.87 -17.95 6.50
N TRP A 115 5.53 -18.50 5.50
CA TRP A 115 6.44 -17.77 4.64
C TRP A 115 6.41 -18.33 3.21
N LEU A 116 6.10 -17.47 2.26
CA LEU A 116 6.26 -17.76 0.83
C LEU A 116 7.54 -17.08 0.33
N LYS A 117 8.53 -17.87 -0.02
CA LYS A 117 9.78 -17.50 -0.65
C LYS A 117 9.61 -17.61 -2.17
N ILE A 118 9.58 -16.50 -2.90
CA ILE A 118 9.53 -16.54 -4.37
C ILE A 118 10.95 -16.48 -4.91
N VAL A 119 11.33 -17.49 -5.67
CA VAL A 119 12.71 -17.68 -6.12
C VAL A 119 13.11 -16.61 -7.14
N ALA A 120 14.31 -16.09 -6.98
CA ALA A 120 15.01 -15.24 -7.92
C ALA A 120 16.53 -15.47 -7.78
N ASP A 121 17.27 -15.40 -8.87
CA ASP A 121 18.71 -15.62 -8.85
C ASP A 121 19.55 -14.37 -8.58
N GLY A 122 18.88 -13.22 -8.53
CA GLY A 122 19.53 -11.92 -8.37
C GLY A 122 20.34 -11.49 -9.60
N LYS A 123 20.09 -12.07 -10.78
CA LYS A 123 20.78 -11.74 -12.04
C LYS A 123 19.83 -11.62 -13.22
N THR A 124 19.13 -12.68 -13.58
CA THR A 124 18.29 -12.76 -14.77
C THR A 124 16.93 -13.39 -14.52
N LEU A 125 16.77 -14.14 -13.44
CA LEU A 125 15.58 -14.90 -13.12
C LEU A 125 14.81 -14.27 -11.95
N ALA A 126 13.53 -14.03 -12.15
CA ALA A 126 12.57 -13.80 -11.10
C ALA A 126 11.17 -14.23 -11.58
N TYR A 127 10.34 -14.68 -10.66
CA TYR A 127 8.98 -15.09 -10.96
C TYR A 127 7.97 -14.04 -10.49
N GLY A 128 6.84 -13.97 -11.18
CA GLY A 128 5.74 -13.07 -10.88
C GLY A 128 4.46 -13.80 -10.48
N VAL A 129 3.65 -13.13 -9.66
CA VAL A 129 2.26 -13.52 -9.41
C VAL A 129 1.35 -12.64 -10.26
N HIS A 130 0.73 -13.22 -11.28
CA HIS A 130 -0.12 -12.54 -12.25
C HIS A 130 -1.60 -12.79 -11.90
N VAL A 131 -2.31 -11.73 -11.57
CA VAL A 131 -3.67 -11.80 -11.02
C VAL A 131 -4.67 -11.27 -12.03
N LEU A 132 -5.44 -12.16 -12.68
CA LEU A 132 -6.64 -11.82 -13.44
C LEU A 132 -7.90 -12.13 -12.61
N GLY A 133 -7.83 -13.10 -11.71
CA GLY A 133 -8.85 -13.43 -10.72
C GLY A 133 -8.64 -12.68 -9.40
N SER A 134 -8.87 -13.36 -8.29
CA SER A 134 -8.71 -12.82 -6.95
C SER A 134 -7.50 -13.41 -6.21
N LEU A 135 -6.82 -12.56 -5.44
CA LEU A 135 -5.71 -12.97 -4.58
C LEU A 135 -5.97 -12.49 -3.15
N SER A 136 -5.91 -13.40 -2.20
CA SER A 136 -5.93 -13.08 -0.78
C SER A 136 -4.60 -13.47 -0.13
N ILE A 137 -3.94 -12.53 0.52
CA ILE A 137 -2.73 -12.75 1.32
C ILE A 137 -3.05 -12.30 2.74
N ASP A 138 -2.98 -13.20 3.71
CA ASP A 138 -3.29 -12.87 5.09
C ASP A 138 -2.38 -13.54 6.11
N SER A 139 -1.80 -12.74 7.00
CA SER A 139 -1.02 -13.19 8.15
C SER A 139 0.18 -14.06 7.76
N VAL A 140 0.90 -13.69 6.70
CA VAL A 140 2.05 -14.41 6.18
C VAL A 140 3.23 -13.48 5.91
N LYS A 141 4.42 -14.07 5.77
CA LYS A 141 5.60 -13.42 5.19
C LYS A 141 5.73 -13.79 3.71
N LEU A 142 5.97 -12.82 2.83
CA LEU A 142 6.19 -13.03 1.39
C LEU A 142 7.41 -12.23 0.95
N THR A 143 8.41 -12.91 0.36
CA THR A 143 9.68 -12.27 -0.02
C THR A 143 10.29 -12.87 -1.29
N SER A 144 11.24 -12.17 -1.90
CA SER A 144 12.19 -12.82 -2.79
C SER A 144 13.08 -13.79 -2.01
N TRP A 145 13.66 -14.75 -2.74
CA TRP A 145 14.64 -15.69 -2.19
C TRP A 145 15.65 -16.14 -3.24
N ASN A 146 16.91 -16.04 -2.92
CA ASN A 146 17.97 -16.60 -3.76
C ASN A 146 18.53 -17.88 -3.09
N PRO A 147 18.19 -19.08 -3.60
CA PRO A 147 18.68 -20.33 -3.04
C PRO A 147 20.20 -20.48 -3.09
N GLY A 148 20.86 -19.81 -4.06
CA GLY A 148 22.31 -19.87 -4.21
C GLY A 148 23.08 -19.13 -3.12
N THR A 149 22.48 -18.10 -2.53
CA THR A 149 23.07 -17.33 -1.41
C THR A 149 22.36 -17.59 -0.09
N ASN A 150 21.25 -18.30 -0.11
CA ASN A 150 20.37 -18.53 1.03
C ASN A 150 19.94 -17.21 1.71
N ASP A 151 19.56 -16.21 0.90
CA ASP A 151 19.20 -14.85 1.35
C ASP A 151 18.20 -14.21 0.41
N TYR A 152 17.66 -13.04 0.80
CA TYR A 152 16.84 -12.20 -0.04
C TYR A 152 17.63 -11.63 -1.23
N VAL A 153 16.95 -11.34 -2.33
CA VAL A 153 17.55 -10.57 -3.41
C VAL A 153 17.51 -9.08 -3.04
N GLN A 154 18.66 -8.54 -2.63
CA GLN A 154 18.79 -7.19 -2.08
C GLN A 154 18.68 -6.09 -3.14
N SER A 155 19.24 -6.29 -4.34
CA SER A 155 19.33 -5.27 -5.39
C SER A 155 18.01 -5.16 -6.15
N TYR A 156 17.51 -3.95 -6.32
CA TYR A 156 16.35 -3.61 -7.16
C TYR A 156 16.72 -2.78 -8.40
N GLY A 157 18.01 -2.61 -8.66
CA GLY A 157 18.53 -1.78 -9.72
C GLY A 157 18.92 -0.36 -9.29
N SER A 158 19.84 0.22 -10.02
CA SER A 158 20.25 1.60 -9.87
C SER A 158 19.95 2.39 -11.14
N ARG A 159 19.41 3.60 -10.97
CA ARG A 159 19.26 4.55 -12.06
C ARG A 159 20.57 5.32 -12.19
N GLU A 160 21.31 5.16 -13.29
CA GLU A 160 22.43 6.07 -13.58
C GLU A 160 21.91 7.45 -13.99
N THR A 161 22.51 8.49 -13.43
CA THR A 161 22.11 9.92 -13.58
C THR A 161 22.49 10.54 -14.93
N SER A 162 22.96 9.77 -15.92
CA SER A 162 23.44 10.27 -17.22
C SER A 162 22.34 10.38 -18.28
N GLY A 163 21.05 10.27 -17.91
CA GLY A 163 19.94 10.37 -18.87
C GLY A 163 19.71 9.11 -19.72
N LYS A 164 20.58 8.12 -19.65
CA LYS A 164 20.31 6.77 -20.15
C LYS A 164 19.80 5.90 -19.00
N ILE A 165 18.63 5.35 -19.19
CA ILE A 165 18.10 4.31 -18.30
C ILE A 165 18.93 3.06 -18.59
N VAL A 166 19.98 2.86 -17.82
CA VAL A 166 20.70 1.58 -17.81
C VAL A 166 20.02 0.76 -16.73
N HIS A 167 19.22 -0.21 -17.14
CA HIS A 167 18.62 -1.18 -16.22
C HIS A 167 19.74 -2.04 -15.63
N VAL A 168 20.29 -1.63 -14.51
CA VAL A 168 21.27 -2.39 -13.75
C VAL A 168 20.61 -2.85 -12.47
N GLY A 169 19.67 -3.76 -12.60
CA GLY A 169 19.02 -4.36 -11.46
C GLY A 169 18.76 -5.82 -11.67
N ALA A 170 19.07 -6.59 -10.68
CA ALA A 170 18.68 -7.98 -10.65
C ALA A 170 17.14 -8.03 -10.62
N PRO A 171 16.48 -8.79 -11.50
CA PRO A 171 15.05 -8.97 -11.42
C PRO A 171 14.69 -9.59 -10.06
N ARG A 172 13.63 -9.05 -9.47
CA ARG A 172 13.04 -9.54 -8.22
C ARG A 172 11.60 -9.93 -8.47
N PRO A 173 11.03 -10.83 -7.68
CA PRO A 173 9.62 -11.21 -7.76
C PRO A 173 8.68 -9.99 -7.64
N TYR A 174 7.49 -10.15 -8.16
CA TYR A 174 6.47 -9.09 -8.09
C TYR A 174 5.05 -9.68 -8.05
N ILE A 175 4.10 -8.89 -7.56
CA ILE A 175 2.67 -9.16 -7.66
C ILE A 175 2.10 -8.15 -8.66
N ARG A 176 1.46 -8.64 -9.72
CA ARG A 176 0.87 -7.82 -10.75
C ARG A 176 -0.59 -8.17 -10.95
N VAL A 177 -1.48 -7.22 -10.66
CA VAL A 177 -2.88 -7.31 -11.05
C VAL A 177 -2.97 -6.90 -12.52
N GLU A 178 -3.35 -7.85 -13.35
CA GLU A 178 -3.28 -7.74 -14.79
C GLU A 178 -4.43 -6.92 -15.36
N ARG A 179 -4.15 -6.21 -16.42
CA ARG A 179 -5.18 -5.53 -17.20
C ARG A 179 -6.25 -6.52 -17.63
N LEU A 180 -7.51 -6.15 -17.51
CA LEU A 180 -8.69 -6.99 -17.75
C LEU A 180 -8.94 -8.07 -16.67
N GLY A 181 -8.21 -8.06 -15.57
CA GLY A 181 -8.56 -8.83 -14.39
C GLY A 181 -9.93 -8.46 -13.85
N THR A 182 -10.68 -9.45 -13.37
CA THR A 182 -12.07 -9.27 -12.89
C THR A 182 -12.21 -9.39 -11.38
N GLY A 183 -11.12 -9.79 -10.71
CA GLY A 183 -11.13 -10.00 -9.27
C GLY A 183 -10.50 -8.87 -8.48
N THR A 184 -10.52 -9.03 -7.17
CA THR A 184 -9.91 -8.11 -6.21
C THR A 184 -8.73 -8.75 -5.50
N THR A 185 -7.86 -7.93 -4.93
CA THR A 185 -6.82 -8.42 -4.04
C THR A 185 -7.05 -7.91 -2.62
N ASN A 186 -6.84 -8.80 -1.64
CA ASN A 186 -6.81 -8.46 -0.22
C ASN A 186 -5.46 -8.87 0.34
N ILE A 187 -4.61 -7.88 0.67
CA ILE A 187 -3.30 -8.11 1.30
C ILE A 187 -3.38 -7.55 2.71
N THR A 188 -3.38 -8.45 3.70
CA THR A 188 -3.66 -8.07 5.08
C THR A 188 -2.70 -8.73 6.07
N ASN A 189 -2.40 -8.03 7.16
CA ASN A 189 -1.68 -8.55 8.34
C ASN A 189 -0.34 -9.23 8.02
N SER A 190 0.34 -8.85 6.94
CA SER A 190 1.46 -9.59 6.36
C SER A 190 2.72 -8.75 6.29
N GLU A 191 3.88 -9.43 6.25
CA GLU A 191 5.16 -8.83 5.87
C GLU A 191 5.39 -9.10 4.39
N ILE A 192 5.51 -8.03 3.58
CA ILE A 192 5.81 -8.11 2.15
C ILE A 192 7.13 -7.40 1.90
N ALA A 193 8.15 -8.12 1.50
CA ALA A 193 9.47 -7.52 1.39
C ALA A 193 10.33 -8.03 0.22
N TYR A 194 11.29 -7.22 -0.21
CA TYR A 194 12.27 -7.53 -1.24
C TYR A 194 11.66 -7.88 -2.59
N LEU A 195 10.55 -7.25 -2.96
CA LEU A 195 9.88 -7.42 -4.24
C LEU A 195 10.13 -6.24 -5.18
N GLY A 196 9.93 -6.50 -6.46
CA GLY A 196 9.96 -5.48 -7.51
C GLY A 196 11.34 -4.98 -7.87
N TYR A 197 11.45 -4.54 -9.11
CA TYR A 197 12.67 -3.99 -9.69
C TYR A 197 12.33 -2.98 -10.80
N GLU A 198 13.30 -2.18 -11.20
CA GLU A 198 13.15 -1.27 -12.33
C GLU A 198 13.20 -2.06 -13.64
N GLY A 199 12.04 -2.52 -14.10
CA GLY A 199 11.90 -3.26 -15.36
C GLY A 199 11.57 -2.38 -16.58
N GLY A 200 11.57 -1.05 -16.43
CA GLY A 200 11.14 -0.10 -17.46
C GLY A 200 9.67 0.28 -17.39
N TRP A 201 9.30 1.28 -18.17
CA TRP A 201 7.93 1.81 -18.20
C TRP A 201 6.93 0.76 -18.70
N GLY A 202 5.88 0.52 -17.91
CA GLY A 202 4.78 -0.37 -18.30
C GLY A 202 5.03 -1.86 -18.13
N THR A 203 6.19 -2.30 -17.63
CA THR A 203 6.49 -3.73 -17.42
C THR A 203 5.70 -4.36 -16.28
N GLY A 204 5.22 -3.55 -15.32
CA GLY A 204 4.45 -4.04 -14.17
C GLY A 204 5.25 -4.79 -13.11
N THR A 205 6.56 -4.56 -13.07
CA THR A 205 7.50 -5.29 -12.18
C THR A 205 7.88 -4.50 -10.92
N SER A 206 7.11 -3.47 -10.57
CA SER A 206 7.49 -2.46 -9.55
C SER A 206 7.43 -2.97 -8.10
N GLY A 207 6.78 -4.08 -7.84
CA GLY A 207 6.53 -4.64 -6.50
C GLY A 207 5.09 -5.11 -6.38
N ILE A 208 4.20 -4.34 -5.73
CA ILE A 208 2.75 -4.54 -5.75
C ILE A 208 2.18 -3.58 -6.80
N HIS A 209 1.78 -4.12 -7.95
CA HIS A 209 1.41 -3.35 -9.13
C HIS A 209 0.00 -3.68 -9.62
N TYR A 210 -0.82 -2.64 -9.84
CA TYR A 210 -2.18 -2.74 -10.38
C TYR A 210 -2.25 -2.07 -11.73
N GLN A 211 -2.74 -2.79 -12.74
CA GLN A 211 -2.81 -2.28 -14.11
C GLN A 211 -4.25 -2.29 -14.62
N SER A 212 -4.96 -1.19 -14.41
CA SER A 212 -6.34 -0.95 -14.86
C SER A 212 -7.31 -2.08 -14.47
N ALA A 213 -7.09 -2.65 -13.30
CA ALA A 213 -7.90 -3.74 -12.72
C ALA A 213 -7.66 -3.81 -11.21
N GLY A 214 -8.54 -4.52 -10.50
CA GLY A 214 -8.48 -4.68 -9.06
C GLY A 214 -9.21 -3.58 -8.29
N ASP A 215 -10.21 -2.94 -8.88
CA ASP A 215 -11.06 -1.95 -8.22
C ASP A 215 -11.63 -2.50 -6.91
N GLY A 216 -11.64 -1.67 -5.86
CA GLY A 216 -12.10 -2.07 -4.53
C GLY A 216 -11.15 -2.96 -3.74
N SER A 217 -9.95 -3.23 -4.24
CA SER A 217 -8.92 -4.00 -3.50
C SER A 217 -8.49 -3.32 -2.21
N VAL A 218 -8.00 -4.11 -1.25
CA VAL A 218 -7.61 -3.65 0.09
C VAL A 218 -6.18 -4.09 0.42
N ILE A 219 -5.37 -3.13 0.89
CA ILE A 219 -4.03 -3.37 1.45
C ILE A 219 -4.04 -2.81 2.88
N ARG A 220 -4.01 -3.69 3.89
CA ARG A 220 -4.25 -3.29 5.29
C ARG A 220 -3.37 -4.01 6.29
N ASN A 221 -2.90 -3.27 7.31
CA ASN A 221 -2.17 -3.81 8.47
C ASN A 221 -0.88 -4.57 8.10
N ASN A 222 -0.21 -4.17 7.03
CA ASN A 222 1.00 -4.85 6.57
C ASN A 222 2.26 -4.09 6.99
N ASP A 223 3.37 -4.82 7.05
CA ASP A 223 4.71 -4.28 7.01
C ASP A 223 5.28 -4.49 5.59
N ILE A 224 5.39 -3.41 4.80
CA ILE A 224 5.81 -3.44 3.40
C ILE A 224 7.13 -2.70 3.30
N HIS A 225 8.21 -3.43 2.93
CA HIS A 225 9.53 -2.81 2.96
C HIS A 225 10.51 -3.40 1.93
N HIS A 226 11.51 -2.62 1.57
CA HIS A 226 12.56 -3.01 0.60
C HIS A 226 12.01 -3.43 -0.77
N LEU A 227 10.82 -2.94 -1.17
CA LEU A 227 10.34 -3.08 -2.53
C LEU A 227 10.96 -1.99 -3.42
N TYR A 228 10.85 -2.13 -4.74
CA TYR A 228 11.19 -1.02 -5.65
C TYR A 228 10.17 0.11 -5.52
N PHE A 229 8.86 -0.17 -5.68
CA PHE A 229 7.74 0.65 -5.21
C PHE A 229 6.96 -0.15 -4.16
N GLY A 230 6.55 0.48 -3.09
CA GLY A 230 5.69 -0.19 -2.09
C GLY A 230 4.32 -0.52 -2.67
N PHE A 231 3.76 0.41 -3.44
CA PHE A 231 2.51 0.27 -4.17
C PHE A 231 2.56 1.12 -5.45
N TYR A 232 2.06 0.57 -6.54
CA TYR A 232 1.90 1.30 -7.80
C TYR A 232 0.58 0.92 -8.49
N SER A 233 -0.15 1.90 -9.01
CA SER A 233 -1.40 1.64 -9.74
C SER A 233 -1.57 2.53 -10.96
N VAL A 234 -2.24 2.02 -11.98
CA VAL A 234 -2.64 2.74 -13.18
C VAL A 234 -4.13 2.51 -13.41
N GLY A 235 -4.94 3.58 -13.42
CA GLY A 235 -6.35 3.52 -13.78
C GLY A 235 -7.21 2.62 -12.90
N VAL A 236 -7.02 2.64 -11.59
CA VAL A 236 -7.73 1.80 -10.61
C VAL A 236 -8.59 2.67 -9.71
N GLY A 237 -9.78 2.19 -9.36
CA GLY A 237 -10.75 2.90 -8.53
C GLY A 237 -11.08 2.22 -7.20
N GLY A 238 -11.50 3.02 -6.21
CA GLY A 238 -12.12 2.53 -4.99
C GLY A 238 -11.24 1.74 -4.03
N MET A 239 -9.90 1.75 -4.19
CA MET A 239 -9.00 1.00 -3.32
C MET A 239 -8.85 1.62 -1.94
N ILE A 240 -8.55 0.78 -0.95
CA ILE A 240 -8.23 1.19 0.42
C ILE A 240 -6.82 0.71 0.78
N ILE A 241 -5.94 1.65 1.13
CA ILE A 241 -4.59 1.39 1.65
C ILE A 241 -4.52 1.97 3.06
N GLU A 242 -4.57 1.11 4.08
CA GLU A 242 -4.68 1.61 5.46
C GLU A 242 -3.89 0.80 6.50
N ASN A 243 -3.46 1.49 7.55
CA ASN A 243 -2.76 0.93 8.71
C ASN A 243 -1.48 0.16 8.33
N ASN A 244 -0.81 0.49 7.23
CA ASN A 244 0.42 -0.16 6.83
C ASN A 244 1.64 0.65 7.32
N LYS A 245 2.75 -0.06 7.52
CA LYS A 245 4.09 0.52 7.49
C LYS A 245 4.66 0.33 6.10
N VAL A 246 5.10 1.40 5.46
CA VAL A 246 5.65 1.38 4.10
C VAL A 246 7.01 2.09 4.13
N HIS A 247 8.11 1.32 4.04
CA HIS A 247 9.42 1.90 4.32
C HIS A 247 10.58 1.26 3.55
N ASP A 248 11.68 1.97 3.47
CA ASP A 248 12.93 1.53 2.85
C ASP A 248 12.74 1.06 1.40
N MET A 249 11.88 1.77 0.64
CA MET A 249 11.67 1.49 -0.78
C MET A 249 12.84 1.97 -1.63
N GLY A 250 13.10 1.26 -2.71
CA GLY A 250 14.08 1.69 -3.71
C GLY A 250 13.69 2.94 -4.45
N HIS A 251 12.39 3.27 -4.48
CA HIS A 251 11.85 4.48 -5.10
C HIS A 251 10.70 5.04 -4.26
N TYR A 252 9.47 5.07 -4.77
CA TYR A 252 8.31 5.65 -4.07
C TYR A 252 7.67 4.68 -3.07
N GLY A 253 7.11 5.22 -1.99
CA GLY A 253 6.34 4.43 -1.03
C GLY A 253 5.01 3.98 -1.61
N ILE A 254 4.08 4.92 -1.85
CA ILE A 254 2.74 4.67 -2.40
C ILE A 254 2.55 5.59 -3.60
N ASP A 255 2.35 5.02 -4.79
CA ASP A 255 2.23 5.75 -6.05
C ASP A 255 0.95 5.40 -6.84
N PRO A 256 -0.21 5.97 -6.49
CA PRO A 256 -1.33 6.05 -7.42
C PRO A 256 -0.94 6.86 -8.65
N HIS A 257 -1.15 6.29 -9.83
CA HIS A 257 -0.68 6.88 -11.09
C HIS A 257 -1.75 6.79 -12.18
N THR A 258 -1.61 7.56 -13.22
CA THR A 258 -2.38 7.60 -14.47
C THR A 258 -3.86 7.23 -14.31
N GLY A 259 -4.69 8.21 -13.95
CA GLY A 259 -6.14 8.03 -13.89
C GLY A 259 -6.65 7.19 -12.71
N THR A 260 -5.82 6.87 -11.73
CA THR A 260 -6.25 6.23 -10.47
C THR A 260 -7.17 7.18 -9.70
N HIS A 261 -8.27 6.65 -9.14
CA HIS A 261 -9.32 7.50 -8.58
C HIS A 261 -10.08 6.86 -7.41
N ASP A 262 -10.85 7.70 -6.70
CA ASP A 262 -11.71 7.29 -5.58
C ASP A 262 -11.01 6.40 -4.54
N MET A 263 -9.70 6.63 -4.32
CA MET A 263 -8.84 5.83 -3.43
C MET A 263 -8.77 6.47 -2.04
N VAL A 264 -8.71 5.63 -1.01
CA VAL A 264 -8.47 6.04 0.38
C VAL A 264 -7.13 5.52 0.86
N ILE A 265 -6.23 6.45 1.21
CA ILE A 265 -4.93 6.17 1.82
C ILE A 265 -4.96 6.76 3.23
N ARG A 266 -5.05 5.91 4.26
CA ARG A 266 -5.22 6.40 5.64
C ARG A 266 -4.48 5.60 6.69
N ASN A 267 -4.12 6.28 7.79
CA ASN A 267 -3.48 5.67 8.97
C ASN A 267 -2.18 4.90 8.63
N ASN A 268 -1.49 5.22 7.54
CA ASN A 268 -0.23 4.57 7.21
C ASN A 268 0.95 5.34 7.83
N THR A 269 2.05 4.63 8.10
CA THR A 269 3.34 5.23 8.42
C THR A 269 4.29 4.98 7.25
N VAL A 270 4.79 6.07 6.61
CA VAL A 270 5.59 6.00 5.38
C VAL A 270 6.93 6.71 5.58
N TYR A 271 8.05 5.98 5.56
CA TYR A 271 9.35 6.54 5.91
C TYR A 271 10.53 5.84 5.25
N GLY A 272 11.68 6.52 5.23
CA GLY A 272 12.96 5.93 4.78
C GLY A 272 13.02 5.57 3.29
N ASN A 273 12.08 6.07 2.47
CA ASN A 273 12.02 5.71 1.06
C ASN A 273 13.02 6.56 0.23
N ASN A 274 13.62 5.94 -0.78
CA ASN A 274 14.55 6.61 -1.69
C ASN A 274 13.80 7.39 -2.79
N GLY A 275 12.78 8.14 -2.40
CA GLY A 275 11.91 8.92 -3.26
C GLY A 275 10.80 9.59 -2.46
N THR A 276 9.70 9.93 -3.13
CA THR A 276 8.52 10.50 -2.50
C THR A 276 7.76 9.43 -1.70
N ALA A 277 7.30 9.79 -0.49
CA ALA A 277 6.57 8.84 0.35
C ALA A 277 5.21 8.47 -0.26
N ILE A 278 4.38 9.46 -0.58
CA ILE A 278 3.10 9.28 -1.28
C ILE A 278 3.06 10.26 -2.45
N ILE A 279 2.96 9.74 -3.67
CA ILE A 279 2.83 10.56 -4.87
C ILE A 279 1.62 10.11 -5.67
N CYS A 280 0.74 11.04 -6.00
CA CYS A 280 -0.34 10.80 -6.93
C CYS A 280 -0.07 11.58 -8.20
N SER A 281 0.04 10.90 -9.33
CA SER A 281 0.50 11.54 -10.56
C SER A 281 -0.24 11.11 -11.84
N LEU A 282 -0.35 12.01 -12.80
CA LEU A 282 -1.01 11.83 -14.11
C LEU A 282 -2.52 11.55 -13.98
N ASP A 283 -3.29 12.64 -13.95
CA ASP A 283 -4.75 12.60 -14.03
C ASP A 283 -5.46 11.82 -12.90
N CYS A 284 -4.82 11.68 -11.74
CA CYS A 284 -5.46 11.10 -10.58
C CYS A 284 -6.51 12.06 -10.00
N TYR A 285 -7.62 11.54 -9.49
CA TYR A 285 -8.68 12.36 -8.92
C TYR A 285 -9.42 11.69 -7.77
N LYS A 286 -10.01 12.51 -6.87
CA LYS A 286 -10.77 12.03 -5.71
C LYS A 286 -9.99 11.05 -4.82
N ILE A 287 -8.72 11.36 -4.58
CA ILE A 287 -7.87 10.61 -3.66
C ILE A 287 -7.96 11.26 -2.27
N LEU A 288 -8.23 10.47 -1.25
CA LEU A 288 -8.19 10.90 0.14
C LEU A 288 -6.91 10.39 0.81
N ILE A 289 -6.07 11.32 1.28
CA ILE A 289 -4.85 11.02 2.05
C ILE A 289 -5.03 11.60 3.45
N GLU A 290 -5.23 10.73 4.45
CA GLU A 290 -5.52 11.21 5.80
C GLU A 290 -4.83 10.41 6.91
N LYS A 291 -4.49 11.10 8.00
CA LYS A 291 -3.91 10.50 9.21
C LYS A 291 -2.63 9.69 8.93
N ILE A 292 -1.83 10.16 7.99
CA ILE A 292 -0.55 9.55 7.63
C ILE A 292 0.55 10.14 8.51
N VAL A 293 1.48 9.31 8.96
CA VAL A 293 2.75 9.74 9.53
C VAL A 293 3.84 9.58 8.47
N VAL A 294 4.55 10.67 8.14
CA VAL A 294 5.57 10.69 7.08
C VAL A 294 6.86 11.31 7.59
N TYR A 295 7.99 10.61 7.43
CA TYR A 295 9.30 11.16 7.82
C TYR A 295 10.48 10.51 7.07
N ASN A 296 11.60 11.21 6.98
CA ASN A 296 12.88 10.70 6.46
C ASN A 296 12.80 10.10 5.04
N ASN A 297 12.00 10.65 4.13
CA ASN A 297 12.03 10.25 2.73
C ASN A 297 12.91 11.22 1.93
N THR A 298 13.60 10.75 0.90
CA THR A 298 14.51 11.62 0.10
C THR A 298 13.75 12.59 -0.80
N GLY A 299 12.52 12.25 -1.22
CA GLY A 299 11.62 13.09 -1.99
C GLY A 299 10.65 13.91 -1.14
N ALA A 300 9.50 14.23 -1.68
CA ALA A 300 8.43 14.87 -0.94
C ALA A 300 7.73 13.89 0.03
N GLY A 301 7.13 14.40 1.09
CA GLY A 301 6.26 13.59 1.94
C GLY A 301 4.97 13.20 1.20
N ILE A 302 4.19 14.19 0.76
CA ILE A 302 2.99 13.98 -0.07
C ILE A 302 3.10 14.85 -1.32
N ALA A 303 2.89 14.28 -2.50
CA ALA A 303 2.94 14.98 -3.77
C ALA A 303 1.66 14.82 -4.59
N PHE A 304 1.05 15.94 -4.93
CA PHE A 304 0.02 16.10 -5.93
C PHE A 304 0.69 16.49 -7.23
N SER A 305 0.67 15.66 -8.25
CA SER A 305 1.52 15.85 -9.42
C SER A 305 0.79 15.56 -10.74
N ARG A 306 1.05 16.41 -11.75
CA ARG A 306 0.61 16.20 -13.11
C ARG A 306 -0.88 15.96 -13.27
N ASN A 307 -1.67 17.02 -13.02
CA ASN A 307 -3.12 17.06 -13.13
C ASN A 307 -3.90 16.22 -12.10
N MET A 308 -3.38 16.10 -10.86
CA MET A 308 -4.18 15.58 -9.77
C MET A 308 -5.26 16.59 -9.37
N THR A 309 -6.51 16.14 -9.26
CA THR A 309 -7.67 17.01 -8.99
C THR A 309 -8.64 16.44 -7.95
N GLN A 310 -9.49 17.33 -7.36
CA GLN A 310 -10.57 16.94 -6.47
C GLN A 310 -10.15 16.03 -5.30
N SER A 311 -8.91 16.17 -4.87
CA SER A 311 -8.28 15.28 -3.91
C SER A 311 -7.96 16.02 -2.61
N ILE A 312 -7.82 15.27 -1.53
CA ILE A 312 -7.71 15.81 -0.19
C ILE A 312 -6.49 15.22 0.52
N ALA A 313 -5.66 16.09 1.12
CA ALA A 313 -4.68 15.68 2.13
C ALA A 313 -5.02 16.37 3.46
N ARG A 314 -5.38 15.59 4.47
CA ARG A 314 -5.81 16.14 5.76
C ARG A 314 -5.37 15.32 6.96
N ASP A 315 -5.25 16.00 8.09
CA ASP A 315 -4.99 15.37 9.38
C ASP A 315 -3.69 14.53 9.38
N ASN A 316 -2.73 14.85 8.48
CA ASN A 316 -1.47 14.14 8.35
C ASN A 316 -0.40 14.78 9.25
N HIS A 317 0.55 13.96 9.70
CA HIS A 317 1.72 14.39 10.46
C HIS A 317 3.00 14.15 9.63
N LEU A 318 3.59 15.25 9.13
CA LEU A 318 4.79 15.20 8.28
C LEU A 318 5.96 15.89 9.00
N HIS A 319 7.07 15.17 9.14
CA HIS A 319 8.25 15.78 9.78
C HIS A 319 9.56 15.28 9.14
N ASP A 320 10.61 16.05 9.31
CA ASP A 320 11.95 15.70 8.84
C ASP A 320 11.99 15.30 7.35
N GLN A 321 11.31 16.12 6.51
CA GLN A 321 11.23 15.95 5.06
C GLN A 321 12.06 17.01 4.33
N SER A 322 12.64 16.65 3.20
CA SER A 322 13.22 17.63 2.27
C SER A 322 12.15 18.59 1.72
N ARG A 323 10.90 18.13 1.65
CA ARG A 323 9.69 18.89 1.31
C ARG A 323 8.49 18.12 1.85
N ALA A 324 7.67 18.76 2.71
CA ALA A 324 6.57 18.01 3.30
C ALA A 324 5.44 17.79 2.29
N ILE A 325 4.84 18.83 1.71
CA ILE A 325 3.76 18.70 0.72
C ILE A 325 4.13 19.47 -0.56
N LEU A 326 3.99 18.80 -1.69
CA LEU A 326 4.18 19.33 -3.03
C LEU A 326 2.88 19.32 -3.81
N VAL A 327 2.53 20.43 -4.43
CA VAL A 327 1.46 20.54 -5.43
C VAL A 327 2.08 21.05 -6.73
N SER A 328 2.14 20.23 -7.75
CA SER A 328 2.74 20.54 -9.03
C SER A 328 1.78 20.21 -10.18
N GLN A 329 1.47 21.19 -11.02
CA GLN A 329 0.53 21.03 -12.15
C GLN A 329 -0.81 20.39 -11.71
N SER A 330 -1.31 20.72 -10.54
CA SER A 330 -2.46 20.06 -9.94
C SER A 330 -3.46 21.08 -9.40
N HIS A 331 -4.75 20.79 -9.52
CA HIS A 331 -5.80 21.80 -9.42
C HIS A 331 -7.00 21.34 -8.58
N ASN A 332 -7.69 22.30 -7.96
CA ASN A 332 -8.94 22.04 -7.23
C ASN A 332 -8.80 21.00 -6.11
N ASN A 333 -7.67 20.99 -5.40
CA ASN A 333 -7.42 20.11 -4.28
C ASN A 333 -7.55 20.86 -2.94
N GLU A 334 -7.75 20.10 -1.85
CA GLU A 334 -7.80 20.65 -0.51
C GLU A 334 -6.72 20.04 0.38
N ILE A 335 -5.94 20.89 1.06
CA ILE A 335 -4.84 20.51 1.96
C ILE A 335 -5.07 21.19 3.28
N TYR A 336 -5.49 20.44 4.30
CA TYR A 336 -5.89 21.06 5.55
C TYR A 336 -5.66 20.20 6.80
N ASN A 337 -5.61 20.87 7.96
CA ASN A 337 -5.37 20.27 9.27
C ASN A 337 -4.10 19.42 9.34
N ASN A 338 -3.12 19.63 8.47
CA ASN A 338 -1.88 18.88 8.52
C ASN A 338 -0.92 19.52 9.53
N SER A 339 -0.20 18.70 10.27
CA SER A 339 0.91 19.10 11.14
C SER A 339 2.22 18.85 10.40
N ILE A 340 2.97 19.90 10.13
CA ILE A 340 4.23 19.88 9.40
C ILE A 340 5.32 20.45 10.29
N SER A 341 6.42 19.71 10.46
CA SER A 341 7.56 20.20 11.22
C SER A 341 8.90 19.82 10.59
N ASN A 342 9.94 20.61 10.87
CA ASN A 342 11.32 20.34 10.44
C ASN A 342 11.44 19.99 8.94
N SER A 343 10.63 20.60 8.09
CA SER A 343 10.58 20.28 6.66
C SER A 343 10.79 21.54 5.82
N ASN A 344 11.61 21.46 4.79
CA ASN A 344 11.99 22.65 4.03
C ASN A 344 11.99 22.44 2.50
N PRO A 345 10.97 22.96 1.81
CA PRO A 345 9.82 23.73 2.30
C PRO A 345 8.73 22.87 2.99
N GLY A 346 7.89 23.53 3.80
CA GLY A 346 6.69 22.92 4.36
C GLY A 346 5.69 22.56 3.26
N ILE A 347 5.09 23.57 2.60
CA ILE A 347 4.16 23.39 1.48
C ILE A 347 4.70 24.12 0.24
N THR A 348 4.70 23.44 -0.90
CA THR A 348 5.13 24.03 -2.18
C THR A 348 4.03 23.93 -3.22
N LEU A 349 3.72 25.04 -3.87
CA LEU A 349 2.83 25.14 -5.03
C LEU A 349 3.68 25.59 -6.22
N LEU A 350 3.69 24.83 -7.30
CA LEU A 350 4.51 25.16 -8.47
C LEU A 350 3.93 24.63 -9.80
N ASN A 351 4.55 25.02 -10.92
CA ASN A 351 4.22 24.57 -12.26
C ASN A 351 2.75 24.78 -12.61
N ALA A 352 2.25 26.01 -12.49
CA ALA A 352 0.88 26.39 -12.81
C ALA A 352 -0.20 25.67 -12.00
N SER A 353 0.12 25.13 -10.83
CA SER A 353 -0.92 24.59 -9.93
C SER A 353 -1.88 25.69 -9.48
N SER A 354 -3.19 25.41 -9.53
CA SER A 354 -4.21 26.46 -9.34
C SER A 354 -5.47 26.01 -8.63
N ALA A 355 -6.21 26.97 -8.11
CA ALA A 355 -7.51 26.75 -7.45
C ALA A 355 -7.46 25.75 -6.28
N ASN A 356 -6.28 25.55 -5.68
CA ASN A 356 -6.14 24.71 -4.50
C ASN A 356 -6.45 25.52 -3.24
N LYS A 357 -7.04 24.87 -2.23
CA LYS A 357 -7.32 25.45 -0.92
C LYS A 357 -6.36 24.84 0.12
N ILE A 358 -5.57 25.67 0.76
CA ILE A 358 -4.60 25.29 1.77
C ILE A 358 -4.96 25.98 3.09
N TYR A 359 -5.48 25.24 4.07
CA TYR A 359 -6.01 25.88 5.24
C TYR A 359 -5.89 25.07 6.53
N ARG A 360 -5.84 25.78 7.67
CA ARG A 360 -5.72 25.19 9.00
C ARG A 360 -4.52 24.25 9.17
N ASN A 361 -3.48 24.40 8.36
CA ASN A 361 -2.26 23.64 8.55
C ASN A 361 -1.39 24.32 9.61
N SER A 362 -0.69 23.53 10.39
CA SER A 362 0.35 23.98 11.32
C SER A 362 1.72 23.67 10.73
N ILE A 363 2.52 24.70 10.45
CA ILE A 363 3.86 24.57 9.86
C ILE A 363 4.87 25.15 10.86
N ILE A 364 5.72 24.29 11.40
CA ILE A 364 6.63 24.62 12.49
C ILE A 364 8.07 24.32 12.07
N ASN A 365 9.00 25.22 12.40
CA ASN A 365 10.43 25.04 12.20
C ASN A 365 10.82 24.69 10.74
N SER A 366 10.18 25.35 9.78
CA SER A 366 10.52 25.24 8.35
C SER A 366 11.17 26.55 7.90
N THR A 367 12.34 26.47 7.24
CA THR A 367 13.02 27.67 6.73
C THR A 367 12.16 28.42 5.70
N ASN A 368 11.49 27.68 4.82
CA ASN A 368 10.48 28.20 3.93
C ASN A 368 9.16 27.49 4.23
N ALA A 369 8.28 28.12 5.02
CA ALA A 369 7.05 27.45 5.42
C ALA A 369 6.13 27.19 4.21
N THR A 370 5.97 28.17 3.32
CA THR A 370 5.21 28.03 2.06
C THR A 370 6.00 28.62 0.91
N SER A 371 6.09 27.90 -0.21
CA SER A 371 6.73 28.35 -1.44
C SER A 371 5.74 28.34 -2.60
N ILE A 372 5.64 29.44 -3.35
CA ILE A 372 4.77 29.61 -4.51
C ILE A 372 5.64 30.00 -5.71
N LYS A 373 5.65 29.14 -6.72
CA LYS A 373 6.65 29.22 -7.78
C LYS A 373 6.09 28.83 -9.13
N THR A 374 6.79 29.21 -10.19
CA THR A 374 6.64 28.73 -11.55
C THR A 374 5.19 28.78 -12.03
N GLY A 375 4.56 29.97 -11.90
CA GLY A 375 3.21 30.22 -12.41
C GLY A 375 2.07 29.62 -11.58
N ALA A 376 2.30 29.19 -10.35
CA ALA A 376 1.22 28.78 -9.46
C ALA A 376 0.29 29.97 -9.16
N HIS A 377 -1.02 29.86 -9.44
CA HIS A 377 -1.96 30.98 -9.41
C HIS A 377 -3.33 30.63 -8.90
N GLY A 378 -4.11 31.62 -8.45
CA GLY A 378 -5.49 31.43 -8.02
C GLY A 378 -5.68 30.49 -6.84
N ASN A 379 -4.63 30.18 -6.08
CA ASN A 379 -4.71 29.36 -4.88
C ASN A 379 -5.12 30.20 -3.67
N ILE A 380 -5.78 29.59 -2.70
CA ILE A 380 -6.24 30.26 -1.47
C ILE A 380 -5.58 29.61 -0.26
N LEU A 381 -4.78 30.41 0.48
CA LEU A 381 -4.11 29.99 1.71
C LEU A 381 -4.71 30.76 2.90
N TYR A 382 -5.38 30.05 3.82
CA TYR A 382 -6.07 30.74 4.91
C TYR A 382 -6.10 29.95 6.22
N LEU A 383 -6.18 30.66 7.34
CA LEU A 383 -6.24 30.08 8.68
C LEU A 383 -5.06 29.14 9.01
N ASN A 384 -3.95 29.22 8.30
CA ASN A 384 -2.76 28.43 8.63
C ASN A 384 -2.00 29.07 9.79
N THR A 385 -1.39 28.26 10.63
CA THR A 385 -0.46 28.71 11.67
C THR A 385 0.96 28.37 11.25
N ILE A 386 1.81 29.39 11.13
CA ILE A 386 3.20 29.26 10.73
C ILE A 386 4.07 29.73 11.89
N VAL A 387 4.87 28.82 12.45
CA VAL A 387 5.84 29.14 13.50
C VAL A 387 7.24 29.06 12.92
N LEU A 388 7.86 30.20 12.71
CA LEU A 388 9.20 30.30 12.17
C LEU A 388 10.24 30.02 13.26
N ASN A 389 11.28 29.28 12.92
CA ASN A 389 12.47 29.23 13.76
C ASN A 389 13.21 30.59 13.66
N ASN A 390 13.86 31.00 14.75
CA ASN A 390 14.56 32.29 14.83
C ASN A 390 15.88 32.29 14.03
N THR A 391 15.81 31.97 12.74
CA THR A 391 16.93 32.10 11.81
C THR A 391 16.69 33.30 10.89
N ILE A 392 17.76 34.00 10.54
CA ILE A 392 17.72 35.17 9.64
C ILE A 392 17.10 34.82 8.26
N THR A 393 17.12 33.52 7.89
CA THR A 393 16.64 33.02 6.61
C THR A 393 15.22 32.47 6.65
N ALA A 394 14.57 32.37 7.82
CA ALA A 394 13.23 31.81 7.94
C ALA A 394 12.18 32.73 7.28
N ARG A 395 11.35 32.19 6.42
CA ARG A 395 10.33 32.89 5.65
C ARG A 395 9.00 32.16 5.72
N ALA A 396 7.94 32.88 6.05
CA ALA A 396 6.59 32.33 6.06
C ALA A 396 6.09 32.00 4.65
N ILE A 397 6.35 32.90 3.71
CA ILE A 397 5.93 32.76 2.30
C ILE A 397 7.08 33.19 1.40
N VAL A 398 7.38 32.37 0.41
CA VAL A 398 8.40 32.64 -0.61
C VAL A 398 7.74 32.63 -1.98
N PHE A 399 7.91 33.69 -2.74
CA PHE A 399 7.54 33.78 -4.14
C PHE A 399 8.78 33.73 -5.02
N ASP A 400 8.67 33.10 -6.18
CA ASP A 400 9.63 33.31 -7.26
C ASP A 400 9.45 34.71 -7.86
N ASN A 401 10.51 35.27 -8.45
CA ASN A 401 10.43 36.48 -9.28
C ASN A 401 9.72 36.22 -10.63
N ASP A 402 8.79 35.30 -10.63
CA ASP A 402 8.03 34.87 -11.80
C ASP A 402 6.73 35.68 -11.88
N SER A 403 6.60 36.49 -12.96
CA SER A 403 5.41 37.31 -13.22
C SER A 403 4.11 36.50 -13.46
N LYS A 404 4.17 35.17 -13.44
CA LYS A 404 3.04 34.28 -13.69
C LYS A 404 2.39 33.72 -12.42
N SER A 405 3.03 33.87 -11.27
CA SER A 405 2.48 33.41 -9.96
C SER A 405 1.52 34.45 -9.37
N LEU A 406 0.43 34.74 -10.09
CA LEU A 406 -0.54 35.80 -9.79
C LEU A 406 -1.80 35.27 -9.09
N ASP A 407 -2.59 36.20 -8.55
CA ASP A 407 -3.94 35.94 -8.02
C ASP A 407 -4.04 34.91 -6.89
N ASN A 408 -2.93 34.62 -6.19
CA ASN A 408 -2.99 33.80 -4.99
C ASN A 408 -3.48 34.66 -3.81
N THR A 409 -4.43 34.13 -3.05
CA THR A 409 -5.06 34.82 -1.93
C THR A 409 -4.49 34.30 -0.61
N PHE A 410 -4.08 35.23 0.26
CA PHE A 410 -3.63 34.95 1.63
C PHE A 410 -4.51 35.70 2.61
N ARG A 411 -5.20 34.98 3.51
CA ARG A 411 -6.05 35.64 4.50
C ARG A 411 -6.08 34.86 5.82
N ASP A 412 -6.18 35.58 6.90
CA ASP A 412 -6.39 35.03 8.24
C ASP A 412 -5.31 34.01 8.69
N ASN A 413 -4.10 34.07 8.08
CA ASN A 413 -2.99 33.20 8.49
C ASN A 413 -2.27 33.83 9.70
N ARG A 414 -1.94 33.00 10.69
CA ARG A 414 -1.18 33.39 11.86
C ARG A 414 0.30 33.07 11.68
N ILE A 415 1.14 34.10 11.68
CA ILE A 415 2.60 33.94 11.58
C ILE A 415 3.20 34.31 12.94
N ILE A 416 3.96 33.39 13.51
CA ILE A 416 4.64 33.55 14.80
C ILE A 416 6.14 33.45 14.56
N ASN A 417 6.88 34.50 14.93
CA ASN A 417 8.34 34.45 14.97
C ASN A 417 8.77 34.21 16.42
N THR A 418 9.45 33.10 16.66
CA THR A 418 9.97 32.80 18.00
C THR A 418 11.27 33.55 18.18
N THR A 419 11.22 34.73 18.80
CA THR A 419 12.44 35.39 19.30
C THR A 419 13.03 34.52 20.42
N LYS A 420 14.34 34.18 20.33
CA LYS A 420 15.06 33.68 21.50
C LYS A 420 15.01 34.82 22.57
N THR A 421 14.32 34.55 23.67
CA THR A 421 14.52 35.32 24.92
C THR A 421 15.88 34.99 25.50
#